data_5a46405a9da13663ba86d4993dbe8495
#
_entry.id   5a46405a9da13663ba86d4993dbe8495
#
_cell.length_a   1.000
_cell.length_b   1.000
_cell.length_c   1.000
_cell.angle_alpha   90.00
_cell.angle_beta   90.00
_cell.angle_gamma   90.00
#
_symmetry.space_group_name_H-M   'P 1'
#
loop_
_entity.id
_entity.type
_entity.pdbx_description
1 polymer ?
#
loop_
_entity_poly.entity_id
_entity_poly.type
_entity_poly.pdbx_seq_one_letter_code
_entity_poly.pdbx_strand_id
1 'polypeptide(L)'
;MNLSDPKDCLYCQNNQTLHELMIEIAPLSVSRLFLFKEQTYRGRCLVAYKDHVHDLNMLSDEERNAFMADVVRVTRAMQKIFNPQKINYGAYSDKLSHLHFHLAPKYEGGPDFGGTITMNPQKVYL
;
A
#
# COMPACT_ATOMS: atom_id res chain seq x y z
N MET A 1 3.24 -21.04 -9.43
CA MET A 1 3.54 -19.60 -9.43
C MET A 1 4.52 -19.27 -8.31
N ASN A 2 5.60 -18.58 -8.61
CA ASN A 2 6.57 -18.12 -7.62
C ASN A 2 6.41 -16.60 -7.44
N LEU A 3 5.77 -16.19 -6.33
CA LEU A 3 5.47 -14.77 -6.08
C LEU A 3 6.71 -13.92 -5.79
N SER A 4 7.87 -14.55 -5.54
CA SER A 4 9.13 -13.83 -5.41
C SER A 4 9.82 -13.59 -6.76
N ASP A 5 9.30 -14.15 -7.86
CA ASP A 5 9.84 -13.93 -9.20
C ASP A 5 9.18 -12.69 -9.82
N PRO A 6 9.95 -11.73 -10.37
CA PRO A 6 9.38 -10.55 -11.02
C PRO A 6 8.34 -10.86 -12.09
N LYS A 7 8.49 -11.95 -12.83
CA LYS A 7 7.54 -12.33 -13.90
C LYS A 7 6.16 -12.74 -13.36
N ASP A 8 6.06 -13.14 -12.09
CA ASP A 8 4.81 -13.49 -11.42
C ASP A 8 4.31 -12.35 -10.52
N CYS A 9 5.02 -11.25 -10.44
CA CYS A 9 4.69 -10.11 -9.59
C CYS A 9 3.68 -9.19 -10.28
N LEU A 10 2.52 -8.98 -9.67
CA LEU A 10 1.49 -8.13 -10.26
C LEU A 10 1.93 -6.66 -10.38
N TYR A 11 2.76 -6.17 -9.48
CA TYR A 11 3.29 -4.80 -9.57
C TYR A 11 4.28 -4.66 -10.73
N CYS A 12 5.20 -5.62 -10.89
CA CYS A 12 6.19 -5.60 -11.97
C CYS A 12 5.55 -5.77 -13.34
N GLN A 13 4.55 -6.65 -13.44
CA GLN A 13 3.87 -6.94 -14.69
C GLN A 13 2.79 -5.93 -15.05
N ASN A 14 2.34 -5.14 -14.07
CA ASN A 14 1.29 -4.14 -14.27
C ASN A 14 0.09 -4.77 -15.01
N ASN A 15 -0.36 -5.92 -14.53
CA ASN A 15 -1.30 -6.79 -15.24
C ASN A 15 -2.77 -6.54 -14.85
N GLN A 16 -3.67 -7.30 -15.44
CA GLN A 16 -5.11 -7.22 -15.18
C GLN A 16 -5.45 -7.45 -13.71
N THR A 17 -4.77 -8.40 -13.05
CA THR A 17 -5.00 -8.68 -11.62
C THR A 17 -4.71 -7.45 -10.77
N LEU A 18 -3.63 -6.73 -11.06
CA LEU A 18 -3.31 -5.47 -10.38
C LEU A 18 -4.44 -4.46 -10.56
N HIS A 19 -4.90 -4.28 -11.79
CA HIS A 19 -5.93 -3.29 -12.13
C HIS A 19 -7.31 -3.65 -11.56
N GLU A 20 -7.56 -4.92 -11.30
CA GLU A 20 -8.78 -5.36 -10.62
C GLU A 20 -8.76 -5.03 -9.12
N LEU A 21 -7.58 -5.02 -8.51
CA LEU A 21 -7.42 -4.77 -7.08
C LEU A 21 -7.24 -3.28 -6.75
N MET A 22 -6.58 -2.53 -7.61
CA MET A 22 -6.19 -1.16 -7.30
C MET A 22 -6.04 -0.28 -8.53
N ILE A 23 -6.10 1.01 -8.30
CA ILE A 23 -5.96 2.03 -9.34
C ILE A 23 -4.64 2.76 -9.11
N GLU A 24 -3.77 2.77 -10.09
CA GLU A 24 -2.54 3.56 -10.01
C GLU A 24 -2.87 5.04 -10.09
N ILE A 25 -2.44 5.81 -9.08
CA ILE A 25 -2.71 7.25 -9.01
C ILE A 25 -1.55 8.04 -9.60
N ALA A 26 -0.31 7.76 -9.15
CA ALA A 26 0.85 8.56 -9.55
C ALA A 26 2.16 7.84 -9.22
N PRO A 27 3.23 8.13 -9.98
CA PRO A 27 4.58 7.78 -9.54
C PRO A 27 5.01 8.72 -8.43
N LEU A 28 5.85 8.22 -7.52
CA LEU A 28 6.52 8.99 -6.48
C LEU A 28 8.02 8.97 -6.76
N SER A 29 8.86 9.44 -5.83
CA SER A 29 10.30 9.53 -6.12
C SER A 29 10.96 8.16 -6.31
N VAL A 30 10.62 7.16 -5.47
CA VAL A 30 11.17 5.80 -5.56
C VAL A 30 10.09 4.73 -5.49
N SER A 31 8.83 5.09 -5.68
CA SER A 31 7.70 4.18 -5.51
C SER A 31 6.52 4.60 -6.38
N ARG A 32 5.44 3.84 -6.29
CA ARG A 32 4.19 4.10 -7.02
C ARG A 32 3.04 4.10 -6.02
N LEU A 33 2.14 5.06 -6.18
CA LEU A 33 0.96 5.20 -5.34
C LEU A 33 -0.26 4.58 -6.01
N PHE A 34 -0.95 3.71 -5.26
CA PHE A 34 -2.19 3.06 -5.70
C PHE A 34 -3.32 3.33 -4.73
N LEU A 35 -4.52 3.49 -5.25
CA LEU A 35 -5.75 3.47 -4.45
C LEU A 35 -6.30 2.04 -4.46
N PHE A 36 -6.52 1.48 -3.28
CA PHE A 36 -7.12 0.15 -3.15
C PHE A 36 -8.61 0.23 -3.46
N LYS A 37 -9.12 -0.66 -4.33
CA LYS A 37 -10.53 -0.58 -4.75
C LYS A 37 -11.51 -0.96 -3.67
N GLU A 38 -11.13 -1.86 -2.76
CA GLU A 38 -11.93 -2.19 -1.59
C GLU A 38 -11.72 -1.09 -0.55
N GLN A 39 -12.75 -0.36 -0.21
CA GLN A 39 -12.69 0.88 0.57
C GLN A 39 -13.42 0.77 1.92
N THR A 40 -13.39 -0.41 2.56
CA THR A 40 -13.88 -0.53 3.95
C THR A 40 -13.19 0.50 4.84
N TYR A 41 -11.89 0.70 4.65
CA TYR A 41 -11.14 1.78 5.28
C TYR A 41 -11.02 2.92 4.26
N ARG A 42 -11.91 3.89 4.36
CA ARG A 42 -12.02 4.96 3.37
C ARG A 42 -10.70 5.69 3.18
N GLY A 43 -10.21 5.70 1.95
CA GLY A 43 -8.94 6.33 1.59
C GLY A 43 -7.74 5.38 1.61
N ARG A 44 -7.97 4.07 1.82
CA ARG A 44 -6.89 3.07 1.86
C ARG A 44 -6.09 3.09 0.56
N CYS A 45 -4.77 3.25 0.73
CA CYS A 45 -3.82 3.31 -0.37
C CYS A 45 -2.72 2.27 -0.18
N LEU A 46 -1.96 2.05 -1.26
CA LEU A 46 -0.74 1.25 -1.22
C LEU A 46 0.39 2.05 -1.86
N VAL A 47 1.58 1.91 -1.28
CA VAL A 47 2.79 2.49 -1.83
C VAL A 47 3.75 1.35 -2.09
N ALA A 48 4.03 1.07 -3.37
CA ALA A 48 4.88 -0.03 -3.79
C ALA A 48 6.23 0.50 -4.24
N TYR A 49 7.32 -0.08 -3.73
CA TYR A 49 8.66 0.32 -4.10
C TYR A 49 8.87 0.09 -5.61
N LYS A 50 9.67 0.93 -6.26
CA LYS A 50 9.85 0.91 -7.72
C LYS A 50 10.48 -0.38 -8.24
N ASP A 51 11.39 -1.00 -7.47
CA ASP A 51 12.10 -2.20 -7.89
C ASP A 51 11.54 -3.44 -7.19
N HIS A 52 11.78 -4.61 -7.77
CA HIS A 52 11.33 -5.87 -7.19
C HIS A 52 12.29 -6.30 -6.08
N VAL A 53 12.07 -5.77 -4.88
CA VAL A 53 12.73 -6.23 -3.65
C VAL A 53 11.66 -6.81 -2.73
N HIS A 54 12.05 -7.76 -1.89
CA HIS A 54 11.10 -8.51 -1.06
C HIS A 54 10.83 -7.83 0.26
N ASP A 55 11.82 -7.14 0.82
CA ASP A 55 11.77 -6.70 2.20
C ASP A 55 12.46 -5.36 2.38
N LEU A 56 11.96 -4.60 3.35
CA LEU A 56 12.49 -3.27 3.68
C LEU A 56 13.98 -3.34 4.04
N ASN A 57 14.42 -4.42 4.71
CA ASN A 57 15.80 -4.58 5.12
C ASN A 57 16.77 -4.84 3.96
N MET A 58 16.26 -5.05 2.75
CA MET A 58 17.08 -5.19 1.55
C MET A 58 17.50 -3.84 0.97
N LEU A 59 16.88 -2.76 1.40
CA LEU A 59 17.22 -1.41 0.94
C LEU A 59 18.41 -0.86 1.73
N SER A 60 19.25 -0.06 1.05
CA SER A 60 20.27 0.74 1.74
C SER A 60 19.59 1.78 2.62
N ASP A 61 20.34 2.41 3.52
CA ASP A 61 19.81 3.48 4.36
C ASP A 61 19.25 4.62 3.52
N GLU A 62 19.94 4.98 2.44
CA GLU A 62 19.50 6.04 1.53
C GLU A 62 18.21 5.67 0.80
N GLU A 63 18.13 4.46 0.26
CA GLU A 63 16.94 3.94 -0.43
C GLU A 63 15.75 3.86 0.52
N ARG A 64 15.96 3.33 1.72
CA ARG A 64 14.91 3.24 2.75
C ARG A 64 14.41 4.64 3.12
N ASN A 65 15.30 5.60 3.33
CA ASN A 65 14.91 6.95 3.69
C ASN A 65 14.07 7.60 2.59
N ALA A 66 14.44 7.39 1.33
CA ALA A 66 13.67 7.91 0.19
C ALA A 66 12.28 7.25 0.12
N PHE A 67 12.20 5.95 0.37
CA PHE A 67 10.93 5.22 0.37
C PHE A 67 10.03 5.68 1.51
N MET A 68 10.56 5.82 2.72
CA MET A 68 9.78 6.32 3.85
C MET A 68 9.33 7.77 3.63
N ALA A 69 10.13 8.58 2.98
CA ALA A 69 9.72 9.94 2.61
C ALA A 69 8.50 9.91 1.66
N ASP A 70 8.48 9.00 0.69
CA ASP A 70 7.32 8.79 -0.18
C ASP A 70 6.08 8.38 0.63
N VAL A 71 6.23 7.39 1.52
CA VAL A 71 5.13 6.91 2.38
C VAL A 71 4.55 8.04 3.22
N VAL A 72 5.40 8.83 3.85
CA VAL A 72 4.96 9.94 4.71
C VAL A 72 4.29 11.05 3.89
N ARG A 73 4.79 11.32 2.68
CA ARG A 73 4.14 12.27 1.78
C ARG A 73 2.70 11.86 1.48
N VAL A 74 2.48 10.57 1.22
CA VAL A 74 1.13 10.04 0.96
C VAL A 74 0.26 10.15 2.20
N THR A 75 0.76 9.76 3.37
CA THR A 75 -0.04 9.80 4.60
C THR A 75 -0.37 11.23 5.04
N ARG A 76 0.51 12.19 4.76
CA ARG A 76 0.20 13.61 5.01
C ARG A 76 -0.96 14.08 4.11
N ALA A 77 -0.98 13.66 2.85
CA ALA A 77 -2.10 13.96 1.95
C ALA A 77 -3.39 13.28 2.42
N MET A 78 -3.31 12.02 2.85
CA MET A 78 -4.46 11.28 3.38
C MET A 78 -5.02 11.98 4.62
N GLN A 79 -4.17 12.48 5.49
CA GLN A 79 -4.58 13.21 6.69
C GLN A 79 -5.35 14.47 6.34
N LYS A 80 -4.92 15.20 5.31
CA LYS A 80 -5.60 16.42 4.85
C LYS A 80 -6.96 16.12 4.20
N ILE A 81 -7.01 15.07 3.39
CA ILE A 81 -8.21 14.77 2.57
C ILE A 81 -9.28 14.09 3.41
N PHE A 82 -8.92 13.12 4.22
CA PHE A 82 -9.87 12.25 4.91
C PHE A 82 -9.99 12.52 6.40
N ASN A 83 -9.01 13.19 6.98
CA ASN A 83 -8.95 13.52 8.41
C ASN A 83 -9.23 12.33 9.34
N PRO A 84 -8.53 11.19 9.15
CA PRO A 84 -8.71 10.03 10.02
C PRO A 84 -8.12 10.28 11.41
N GLN A 85 -8.60 9.56 12.43
CA GLN A 85 -8.02 9.59 13.76
C GLN A 85 -6.65 8.91 13.80
N LYS A 86 -6.45 7.90 12.93
CA LYS A 86 -5.19 7.16 12.87
C LYS A 86 -4.97 6.61 11.46
N ILE A 87 -3.72 6.46 11.07
CA ILE A 87 -3.36 5.70 9.85
C ILE A 87 -2.57 4.49 10.29
N ASN A 88 -2.97 3.31 9.84
CA ASN A 88 -2.23 2.07 10.06
C ASN A 88 -1.29 1.84 8.87
N TYR A 89 -0.06 1.48 9.19
CA TYR A 89 1.00 1.20 8.21
C TYR A 89 1.30 -0.29 8.30
N GLY A 90 1.21 -1.01 7.19
CA GLY A 90 1.49 -2.45 7.20
C GLY A 90 2.26 -2.88 5.97
N ALA A 91 3.33 -3.65 6.19
CA ALA A 91 4.17 -4.22 5.11
C ALA A 91 4.33 -5.71 5.36
N TYR A 92 3.53 -6.51 4.70
CA TYR A 92 3.46 -7.95 4.95
C TYR A 92 4.29 -8.77 3.95
N SER A 93 3.95 -8.67 2.66
CA SER A 93 4.70 -9.28 1.55
C SER A 93 4.90 -10.81 1.60
N ASP A 94 4.20 -11.52 2.49
CA ASP A 94 4.27 -12.98 2.55
C ASP A 94 3.77 -13.62 1.27
N LYS A 95 2.66 -13.09 0.73
CA LYS A 95 2.05 -13.60 -0.49
C LYS A 95 2.53 -12.85 -1.71
N LEU A 96 2.58 -11.53 -1.64
CA LEU A 96 3.07 -10.65 -2.70
C LEU A 96 4.42 -10.12 -2.27
N SER A 97 5.49 -10.75 -2.73
CA SER A 97 6.85 -10.48 -2.25
C SER A 97 7.42 -9.13 -2.67
N HIS A 98 6.74 -8.38 -3.53
CA HIS A 98 7.16 -7.03 -3.90
C HIS A 98 6.90 -6.07 -2.74
N LEU A 99 7.95 -5.41 -2.27
CA LEU A 99 7.87 -4.48 -1.12
C LEU A 99 6.81 -3.41 -1.35
N HIS A 100 5.83 -3.38 -0.47
CA HIS A 100 4.75 -2.40 -0.49
C HIS A 100 4.21 -2.16 0.91
N PHE A 101 3.68 -0.95 1.14
CA PHE A 101 2.97 -0.61 2.37
C PHE A 101 1.49 -0.47 2.08
N HIS A 102 0.67 -1.09 2.92
CA HIS A 102 -0.75 -0.74 3.04
C HIS A 102 -0.87 0.44 3.99
N LEU A 103 -1.62 1.44 3.59
CA LEU A 103 -1.90 2.63 4.39
C LEU A 103 -3.41 2.69 4.58
N ALA A 104 -3.86 2.33 5.78
CA ALA A 104 -5.28 2.22 6.08
C ALA A 104 -5.72 3.28 7.07
N PRO A 105 -6.53 4.27 6.64
CA PRO A 105 -7.10 5.25 7.55
C PRO A 105 -8.08 4.59 8.49
N LYS A 106 -8.02 4.97 9.77
CA LYS A 106 -8.92 4.48 10.82
C LYS A 106 -9.71 5.66 11.37
N TYR A 107 -11.00 5.44 11.52
CA TYR A 107 -11.95 6.46 11.99
C TYR A 107 -12.58 5.97 13.27
N GLU A 108 -12.68 6.85 14.28
CA GLU A 108 -13.35 6.54 15.53
C GLU A 108 -14.80 6.14 15.26
N GLY A 109 -15.21 4.99 15.82
CA GLY A 109 -16.53 4.41 15.51
C GLY A 109 -16.61 3.66 14.20
N GLY A 110 -15.53 3.64 13.41
CA GLY A 110 -15.46 2.94 12.13
C GLY A 110 -14.90 1.53 12.24
N PRO A 111 -14.77 0.83 11.09
CA PRO A 111 -14.31 -0.56 11.06
C PRO A 111 -12.95 -0.74 11.72
N ASP A 112 -12.85 -1.70 12.63
CA ASP A 112 -11.63 -2.15 13.28
C ASP A 112 -10.84 -1.06 14.01
N PHE A 113 -11.48 0.05 14.36
CA PHE A 113 -10.80 1.08 15.13
C PHE A 113 -10.37 0.53 16.50
N GLY A 114 -9.10 0.66 16.81
CA GLY A 114 -8.52 0.09 18.03
C GLY A 114 -7.91 -1.30 17.84
N GLY A 115 -8.07 -1.91 16.67
CA GLY A 115 -7.50 -3.20 16.31
C GLY A 115 -6.72 -3.15 15.01
N THR A 116 -6.33 -4.32 14.53
CA THR A 116 -5.65 -4.44 13.24
C THR A 116 -6.64 -4.36 12.09
N ILE A 117 -6.14 -4.09 10.88
CA ILE A 117 -7.00 -4.11 9.70
C ILE A 117 -7.35 -5.55 9.32
N THR A 118 -8.51 -5.70 8.67
CA THR A 118 -8.85 -6.90 7.90
C THR A 118 -8.25 -6.70 6.50
N MET A 119 -7.39 -7.62 6.07
CA MET A 119 -6.62 -7.41 4.84
C MET A 119 -7.51 -7.29 3.60
N ASN A 120 -8.51 -8.15 3.47
CA ASN A 120 -9.44 -8.14 2.34
C ASN A 120 -10.89 -8.28 2.81
N PRO A 121 -11.50 -7.18 3.27
CA PRO A 121 -12.86 -7.22 3.84
C PRO A 121 -13.95 -7.62 2.84
N GLN A 122 -13.79 -7.29 1.56
CA GLN A 122 -14.75 -7.58 0.49
C GLN A 122 -16.15 -7.03 0.78
N LYS A 123 -16.24 -5.79 1.23
CA LYS A 123 -17.51 -5.16 1.66
C LYS A 123 -17.87 -3.91 0.86
N VAL A 124 -16.90 -3.00 0.68
CA VAL A 124 -17.15 -1.69 0.05
C VAL A 124 -16.20 -1.52 -1.12
N TYR A 125 -16.74 -1.42 -2.32
CA TYR A 125 -15.93 -1.27 -3.54
C TYR A 125 -16.23 0.04 -4.24
N LEU A 126 -15.20 0.56 -4.88
CA LEU A 126 -15.35 1.70 -5.78
C LEU A 126 -16.10 1.30 -7.06
#